data_75546a0da13d8650daf66125739e9933
#
_entry.id   75546a0da13d8650daf66125739e9933
#
_cell.length_a   1.000
_cell.length_b   1.000
_cell.length_c   1.000
_cell.angle_alpha   90.00
_cell.angle_beta   90.00
_cell.angle_gamma   90.00
#
_symmetry.space_group_name_H-M   'P 1'
#
loop_
_entity.id
_entity.type
_entity.pdbx_description
1 polymer ?
#
loop_
_entity_poly.entity_id
_entity_poly.type
_entity_poly.pdbx_seq_one_letter_code
_entity_poly.pdbx_strand_id
1 'polypeptide(L)'
;MTMAKKIYFNNPQRLTQLIGANTTVIVAGRRTGKTDSIAAPFALRNMQRMPGSTGGIVVPTFKHGLTNTLPGLLAAWKRWGYIHGVHYVVGRRPPKSFARPIIEPNDYEHVISFYNGSCAVIISQDRPGSSNSLTLSWLLVDEAKFIDYQKLKDETLPANGGIKSHFGRHSFNHSIMILSDMPQTQKGSWFLHYRDKMDPELIATIEGTVYEIWRTKERIRSLSSKRQPVPDYLKGYLRRLDRNLNQMRSVAVYYKEYSSIENLQLLGENYIKQMKRDLTPLTFQTSILCQRIGIAKDGFYSSMRE
;
A
#
# COMPACT_ATOMS: atom_id res chain seq x y z
N MET A 1 -17.38 27.82 -0.24
CA MET A 1 -17.49 26.38 -0.57
C MET A 1 -16.27 25.97 -1.35
N THR A 2 -15.33 25.31 -0.73
CA THR A 2 -14.16 24.73 -1.42
C THR A 2 -14.67 23.59 -2.30
N MET A 3 -14.54 23.71 -3.61
CA MET A 3 -14.90 22.61 -4.52
C MET A 3 -14.11 21.35 -4.12
N ALA A 4 -14.81 20.25 -3.91
CA ALA A 4 -14.18 18.98 -3.61
C ALA A 4 -13.21 18.61 -4.76
N LYS A 5 -11.92 18.51 -4.45
CA LYS A 5 -10.91 18.19 -5.43
C LYS A 5 -11.11 16.74 -5.91
N LYS A 6 -11.39 16.55 -7.20
CA LYS A 6 -11.52 15.20 -7.77
C LYS A 6 -10.12 14.58 -7.88
N ILE A 7 -10.00 13.36 -7.35
CA ILE A 7 -8.80 12.54 -7.47
C ILE A 7 -9.10 11.44 -8.48
N TYR A 8 -8.26 11.32 -9.51
CA TYR A 8 -8.40 10.29 -10.53
C TYR A 8 -7.41 9.17 -10.25
N PHE A 9 -7.93 7.94 -10.32
CA PHE A 9 -7.13 6.72 -10.25
C PHE A 9 -7.30 5.96 -11.56
N ASN A 10 -6.21 5.39 -12.08
CA ASN A 10 -6.31 4.39 -13.14
C ASN A 10 -6.95 3.10 -12.59
N ASN A 11 -7.27 2.17 -13.50
CA ASN A 11 -7.98 0.94 -13.10
C ASN A 11 -7.23 0.12 -12.05
N PRO A 12 -5.91 -0.17 -12.18
CA PRO A 12 -5.13 -0.85 -11.16
C PRO A 12 -5.18 -0.20 -9.78
N GLN A 13 -5.00 1.12 -9.73
CA GLN A 13 -5.03 1.90 -8.51
C GLN A 13 -6.39 1.86 -7.83
N ARG A 14 -7.45 2.02 -8.63
CA ARG A 14 -8.85 1.97 -8.15
C ARG A 14 -9.19 0.60 -7.59
N LEU A 15 -8.88 -0.49 -8.30
CA LEU A 15 -9.16 -1.85 -7.86
C LEU A 15 -8.43 -2.17 -6.56
N THR A 16 -7.15 -1.80 -6.44
CA THR A 16 -6.37 -2.00 -5.21
C THR A 16 -7.05 -1.34 -4.01
N GLN A 17 -7.55 -0.10 -4.18
CA GLN A 17 -8.25 0.60 -3.09
C GLN A 17 -9.64 -0.01 -2.79
N LEU A 18 -10.38 -0.42 -3.81
CA LEU A 18 -11.72 -1.02 -3.65
C LEU A 18 -11.65 -2.38 -2.95
N ILE A 19 -10.74 -3.24 -3.34
CA ILE A 19 -10.55 -4.54 -2.71
C ILE A 19 -10.08 -4.35 -1.27
N GLY A 20 -9.01 -3.58 -1.04
CA GLY A 20 -8.52 -3.25 0.29
C GLY A 20 -8.18 -4.48 1.13
N ALA A 21 -7.63 -5.52 0.53
CA ALA A 21 -7.21 -6.75 1.20
C ALA A 21 -6.19 -6.47 2.31
N ASN A 22 -6.17 -7.30 3.35
CA ASN A 22 -5.19 -7.22 4.42
C ASN A 22 -3.77 -7.44 3.91
N THR A 23 -3.57 -8.43 3.04
CA THR A 23 -2.31 -8.62 2.33
C THR A 23 -2.49 -8.22 0.86
N THR A 24 -1.74 -7.21 0.42
CA THR A 24 -1.80 -6.69 -0.94
C THR A 24 -0.42 -6.72 -1.57
N VAL A 25 -0.27 -7.38 -2.70
CA VAL A 25 0.99 -7.45 -3.46
C VAL A 25 0.76 -6.92 -4.87
N ILE A 26 1.44 -5.84 -5.21
CA ILE A 26 1.34 -5.22 -6.52
C ILE A 26 2.71 -5.23 -7.19
N VAL A 27 2.79 -5.98 -8.26
CA VAL A 27 3.94 -6.01 -9.15
C VAL A 27 3.59 -5.15 -10.36
N ALA A 28 4.23 -4.01 -10.51
CA ALA A 28 3.80 -3.08 -11.53
C ALA A 28 4.97 -2.38 -12.21
N GLY A 29 4.84 -2.17 -13.51
CA GLY A 29 5.82 -1.46 -14.32
C GLY A 29 6.14 -0.06 -13.80
N ARG A 30 7.21 0.52 -14.27
CA ARG A 30 7.60 1.90 -13.92
C ARG A 30 6.53 2.90 -14.32
N ARG A 31 6.37 3.97 -13.54
CA ARG A 31 5.40 5.05 -13.80
C ARG A 31 3.92 4.61 -13.75
N THR A 32 3.59 3.47 -13.17
CA THR A 32 2.19 3.07 -12.89
C THR A 32 1.58 3.82 -11.70
N GLY A 33 2.35 4.65 -11.01
CA GLY A 33 1.90 5.40 -9.83
C GLY A 33 1.84 4.56 -8.56
N LYS A 34 2.71 3.54 -8.43
CA LYS A 34 2.77 2.66 -7.23
C LYS A 34 2.88 3.46 -5.93
N THR A 35 3.87 4.31 -5.81
CA THR A 35 4.11 5.07 -4.57
C THR A 35 3.02 6.11 -4.33
N ASP A 36 2.66 6.85 -5.38
CA ASP A 36 1.75 7.97 -5.33
C ASP A 36 0.29 7.57 -5.07
N SER A 37 -0.20 6.57 -5.79
CA SER A 37 -1.63 6.27 -5.86
C SER A 37 -2.00 4.87 -5.33
N ILE A 38 -1.01 4.11 -4.84
CA ILE A 38 -1.22 2.82 -4.18
C ILE A 38 -0.64 2.85 -2.76
N ALA A 39 0.66 3.14 -2.60
CA ALA A 39 1.29 3.21 -1.28
C ALA A 39 0.76 4.35 -0.41
N ALA A 40 0.67 5.55 -0.98
CA ALA A 40 0.23 6.73 -0.24
C ALA A 40 -1.20 6.63 0.32
N PRO A 41 -2.21 6.14 -0.43
CA PRO A 41 -3.54 5.90 0.14
C PRO A 41 -3.55 4.79 1.19
N PHE A 42 -2.75 3.72 0.99
CA PHE A 42 -2.65 2.64 1.96
C PHE A 42 -2.11 3.13 3.31
N ALA A 43 -0.98 3.82 3.31
CA ALA A 43 -0.39 4.37 4.53
C ALA A 43 -1.34 5.37 5.21
N LEU A 44 -1.90 6.31 4.45
CA LEU A 44 -2.82 7.31 4.96
C LEU A 44 -4.08 6.69 5.56
N ARG A 45 -4.69 5.72 4.87
CA ARG A 45 -5.87 4.99 5.36
C ARG A 45 -5.58 4.31 6.70
N ASN A 46 -4.46 3.61 6.81
CA ASN A 46 -4.09 2.90 8.03
C ASN A 46 -3.83 3.87 9.18
N MET A 47 -3.11 4.96 8.94
CA MET A 47 -2.87 5.99 9.94
C MET A 47 -4.17 6.69 10.40
N GLN A 48 -5.11 6.91 9.49
CA GLN A 48 -6.40 7.52 9.83
C GLN A 48 -7.36 6.57 10.56
N ARG A 49 -7.40 5.30 10.14
CA ARG A 49 -8.36 4.30 10.66
C ARG A 49 -7.91 3.68 11.98
N MET A 50 -6.62 3.75 12.29
CA MET A 50 -6.03 3.26 13.53
C MET A 50 -5.28 4.39 14.26
N PRO A 51 -6.01 5.37 14.84
CA PRO A 51 -5.37 6.48 15.58
C PRO A 51 -4.47 5.96 16.71
N GLY A 52 -3.28 6.53 16.84
CA GLY A 52 -2.30 6.11 17.84
C GLY A 52 -1.51 4.84 17.49
N SER A 53 -1.77 4.21 16.33
CA SER A 53 -1.01 3.04 15.88
C SER A 53 0.34 3.41 15.30
N THR A 54 1.26 2.43 15.29
CA THR A 54 2.54 2.52 14.60
C THR A 54 2.53 1.61 13.38
N GLY A 55 2.93 2.13 12.22
CA GLY A 55 3.18 1.36 11.01
C GLY A 55 4.65 1.32 10.66
N GLY A 56 5.04 0.38 9.79
CA GLY A 56 6.39 0.27 9.25
C GLY A 56 6.42 0.52 7.74
N ILE A 57 7.38 1.33 7.28
CA ILE A 57 7.70 1.51 5.87
C ILE A 57 9.07 0.87 5.64
N VAL A 58 9.07 -0.31 5.06
CA VAL A 58 10.28 -1.09 4.79
C VAL A 58 10.87 -0.69 3.45
N VAL A 59 12.12 -0.32 3.46
CA VAL A 59 12.87 0.14 2.29
C VAL A 59 14.23 -0.56 2.19
N PRO A 60 14.84 -0.68 1.01
CA PRO A 60 16.16 -1.30 0.86
C PRO A 60 17.25 -0.61 1.70
N THR A 61 17.28 0.72 1.66
CA THR A 61 18.20 1.56 2.46
C THR A 61 17.50 2.83 2.92
N PHE A 62 17.95 3.45 4.01
CA PHE A 62 17.42 4.75 4.44
C PHE A 62 17.52 5.80 3.35
N LYS A 63 18.66 5.84 2.64
CA LYS A 63 18.86 6.77 1.52
C LYS A 63 17.74 6.59 0.48
N HIS A 64 17.44 5.35 0.08
CA HIS A 64 16.35 5.06 -0.86
C HIS A 64 15.00 5.52 -0.32
N GLY A 65 14.69 5.20 0.92
CA GLY A 65 13.45 5.60 1.58
C GLY A 65 13.26 7.12 1.61
N LEU A 66 14.30 7.84 2.01
CA LEU A 66 14.26 9.30 2.16
C LEU A 66 14.25 10.04 0.81
N THR A 67 14.90 9.50 -0.23
CA THR A 67 15.00 10.18 -1.54
C THR A 67 13.90 9.78 -2.53
N ASN A 68 13.33 8.58 -2.42
CA ASN A 68 12.38 8.04 -3.40
C ASN A 68 10.99 7.80 -2.79
N THR A 69 10.90 6.93 -1.78
CA THR A 69 9.59 6.51 -1.22
C THR A 69 8.89 7.64 -0.50
N LEU A 70 9.56 8.26 0.47
CA LEU A 70 8.97 9.30 1.31
C LEU A 70 8.52 10.54 0.52
N PRO A 71 9.32 11.12 -0.38
CA PRO A 71 8.88 12.28 -1.18
C PRO A 71 7.64 11.96 -2.02
N GLY A 72 7.53 10.75 -2.57
CA GLY A 72 6.35 10.32 -3.32
C GLY A 72 5.08 10.26 -2.47
N LEU A 73 5.16 9.67 -1.27
CA LEU A 73 4.06 9.62 -0.31
C LEU A 73 3.60 11.04 0.10
N LEU A 74 4.56 11.88 0.49
CA LEU A 74 4.27 13.24 0.96
C LEU A 74 3.72 14.14 -0.15
N ALA A 75 4.21 14.01 -1.38
CA ALA A 75 3.68 14.73 -2.53
C ALA A 75 2.22 14.35 -2.81
N ALA A 76 1.87 13.07 -2.71
CA ALA A 76 0.50 12.61 -2.83
C ALA A 76 -0.40 13.19 -1.72
N TRP A 77 0.02 13.11 -0.48
CA TRP A 77 -0.71 13.66 0.66
C TRP A 77 -0.91 15.17 0.54
N LYS A 78 0.11 15.92 0.11
CA LYS A 78 0.01 17.37 -0.16
C LYS A 78 -1.07 17.66 -1.22
N ARG A 79 -1.11 16.88 -2.31
CA ARG A 79 -2.15 17.02 -3.34
C ARG A 79 -3.56 16.77 -2.79
N TRP A 80 -3.69 15.89 -1.79
CA TRP A 80 -4.97 15.58 -1.13
C TRP A 80 -5.32 16.54 0.01
N GLY A 81 -4.52 17.59 0.22
CA GLY A 81 -4.79 18.65 1.20
C GLY A 81 -4.18 18.41 2.58
N TYR A 82 -3.30 17.41 2.73
CA TYR A 82 -2.55 17.22 3.97
C TYR A 82 -1.35 18.15 3.99
N ILE A 83 -1.23 18.96 5.05
CA ILE A 83 -0.23 20.01 5.20
C ILE A 83 0.81 19.59 6.23
N HIS A 84 2.09 19.65 5.86
CA HIS A 84 3.20 19.43 6.79
C HIS A 84 3.16 20.47 7.93
N GLY A 85 3.39 20.03 9.16
CA GLY A 85 3.31 20.87 10.36
C GLY A 85 1.89 20.98 10.95
N VAL A 86 0.84 20.71 10.16
CA VAL A 86 -0.57 20.75 10.59
C VAL A 86 -1.15 19.34 10.72
N HIS A 87 -0.99 18.51 9.71
CA HIS A 87 -1.55 17.17 9.68
C HIS A 87 -0.51 16.09 9.96
N TYR A 88 0.75 16.35 9.62
CA TYR A 88 1.86 15.44 9.85
C TYR A 88 3.18 16.20 9.99
N VAL A 89 4.15 15.55 10.65
CA VAL A 89 5.56 15.98 10.69
C VAL A 89 6.47 14.78 10.41
N VAL A 90 7.67 15.04 9.92
CA VAL A 90 8.64 14.02 9.52
C VAL A 90 9.99 14.32 10.16
N GLY A 91 10.65 13.28 10.67
CA GLY A 91 12.03 13.36 11.15
C GLY A 91 12.23 14.24 12.40
N ARG A 92 11.17 14.51 13.14
CA ARG A 92 11.23 15.33 14.35
C ARG A 92 10.05 15.03 15.28
N ARG A 93 10.22 15.35 16.55
CA ARG A 93 9.16 15.21 17.54
C ARG A 93 7.94 16.04 17.15
N PRO A 94 6.71 15.45 17.21
CA PRO A 94 5.50 16.16 16.84
C PRO A 94 5.17 17.28 17.85
N PRO A 95 4.47 18.33 17.42
CA PRO A 95 4.04 19.41 18.30
C PRO A 95 3.07 18.90 19.37
N LYS A 96 2.94 19.62 20.47
CA LYS A 96 2.05 19.26 21.60
C LYS A 96 0.56 19.18 21.21
N SER A 97 0.16 19.83 20.12
CA SER A 97 -1.20 19.79 19.58
C SER A 97 -1.56 18.43 18.92
N PHE A 98 -0.56 17.61 18.59
CA PHE A 98 -0.83 16.27 18.06
C PHE A 98 -1.16 15.32 19.22
N ALA A 99 -2.08 14.38 18.95
CA ALA A 99 -2.30 13.27 19.86
C ALA A 99 -1.03 12.42 20.00
N ARG A 100 -0.90 11.69 21.11
CA ARG A 100 0.24 10.81 21.34
C ARG A 100 0.00 9.44 20.73
N PRO A 101 1.05 8.77 20.22
CA PRO A 101 0.97 7.35 19.89
C PRO A 101 0.67 6.50 21.14
N ILE A 102 0.05 5.34 20.97
CA ILE A 102 -0.18 4.39 22.07
C ILE A 102 1.16 3.88 22.60
N ILE A 103 2.11 3.63 21.69
CA ILE A 103 3.51 3.31 22.03
C ILE A 103 4.36 4.43 21.42
N GLU A 104 4.93 5.27 22.28
CA GLU A 104 5.72 6.42 21.86
C GLU A 104 7.09 5.96 21.32
N PRO A 105 7.51 6.41 20.11
CA PRO A 105 8.87 6.16 19.63
C PRO A 105 9.91 6.81 20.52
N ASN A 106 11.02 6.12 20.79
CA ASN A 106 12.15 6.68 21.55
C ASN A 106 12.88 7.76 20.73
N ASP A 107 12.95 7.58 19.43
CA ASP A 107 13.55 8.50 18.48
C ASP A 107 12.58 8.80 17.32
N TYR A 108 12.61 10.04 16.84
CA TYR A 108 11.75 10.53 15.78
C TYR A 108 12.48 10.79 14.46
N GLU A 109 13.78 10.53 14.34
CA GLU A 109 14.57 10.85 13.14
C GLU A 109 14.01 10.20 11.88
N HIS A 110 13.53 8.97 11.98
CA HIS A 110 12.97 8.21 10.85
C HIS A 110 11.47 7.96 10.98
N VAL A 111 10.75 8.86 11.65
CA VAL A 111 9.32 8.72 11.94
C VAL A 111 8.50 9.79 11.23
N ILE A 112 7.39 9.36 10.64
CA ILE A 112 6.31 10.23 10.20
C ILE A 112 5.27 10.22 11.32
N SER A 113 5.04 11.33 11.99
CA SER A 113 4.00 11.49 13.02
C SER A 113 2.78 12.18 12.43
N PHE A 114 1.59 11.68 12.73
CA PHE A 114 0.32 12.18 12.23
C PHE A 114 -0.49 12.80 13.37
N TYR A 115 -1.31 13.81 13.08
CA TYR A 115 -2.01 14.63 14.08
C TYR A 115 -2.86 13.83 15.07
N ASN A 116 -3.37 12.65 14.65
CA ASN A 116 -4.22 11.78 15.46
C ASN A 116 -3.42 10.78 16.34
N GLY A 117 -2.10 10.97 16.45
CA GLY A 117 -1.21 10.12 17.22
C GLY A 117 -0.68 8.89 16.49
N SER A 118 -1.20 8.56 15.31
CA SER A 118 -0.59 7.47 14.53
C SER A 118 0.78 7.90 13.98
N CYS A 119 1.66 6.94 13.80
CA CYS A 119 2.98 7.18 13.22
C CYS A 119 3.38 6.06 12.26
N ALA A 120 4.38 6.34 11.43
CA ALA A 120 5.02 5.35 10.58
C ALA A 120 6.54 5.46 10.72
N VAL A 121 7.20 4.34 10.97
CA VAL A 121 8.65 4.25 11.11
C VAL A 121 9.24 3.77 9.80
N ILE A 122 10.27 4.43 9.30
CA ILE A 122 11.05 3.97 8.15
C ILE A 122 12.02 2.90 8.64
N ILE A 123 11.91 1.69 8.11
CA ILE A 123 12.72 0.53 8.46
C ILE A 123 13.64 0.22 7.29
N SER A 124 14.94 0.29 7.52
CA SER A 124 15.94 0.02 6.50
C SER A 124 16.47 -1.39 6.60
N GLN A 125 16.58 -2.07 5.46
CA GLN A 125 17.08 -3.45 5.40
C GLN A 125 18.61 -3.54 5.48
N ASP A 126 19.34 -2.46 5.25
CA ASP A 126 20.80 -2.43 5.39
C ASP A 126 21.27 -2.38 6.84
N ARG A 127 20.37 -2.05 7.79
CA ARG A 127 20.68 -2.04 9.23
C ARG A 127 20.00 -3.21 9.95
N PRO A 128 20.75 -4.19 10.47
CA PRO A 128 20.20 -5.28 11.27
C PRO A 128 19.49 -4.75 12.52
N GLY A 129 18.38 -5.38 12.88
CA GLY A 129 17.65 -5.04 14.10
C GLY A 129 16.84 -3.74 14.07
N SER A 130 16.74 -3.06 12.91
CA SER A 130 16.01 -1.79 12.81
C SER A 130 14.50 -1.91 13.10
N SER A 131 13.94 -3.12 13.06
CA SER A 131 12.56 -3.43 13.44
C SER A 131 12.41 -4.19 14.76
N ASN A 132 13.52 -4.57 15.40
CA ASN A 132 13.49 -5.28 16.67
C ASN A 132 12.84 -4.38 17.74
N SER A 133 12.01 -4.98 18.57
CA SER A 133 11.25 -4.30 19.63
C SER A 133 10.16 -3.33 19.16
N LEU A 134 9.91 -3.21 17.85
CA LEU A 134 8.78 -2.44 17.36
C LEU A 134 7.47 -3.25 17.48
N THR A 135 6.38 -2.57 17.78
CA THR A 135 5.02 -3.12 17.69
C THR A 135 4.29 -2.40 16.57
N LEU A 136 4.23 -3.05 15.41
CA LEU A 136 3.66 -2.48 14.19
C LEU A 136 2.25 -3.01 13.96
N SER A 137 1.36 -2.15 13.49
CA SER A 137 -0.02 -2.51 13.15
C SER A 137 -0.24 -2.69 11.64
N TRP A 138 0.70 -2.24 10.82
CA TRP A 138 0.69 -2.41 9.37
C TRP A 138 2.10 -2.23 8.81
N LEU A 139 2.33 -2.81 7.61
CA LEU A 139 3.59 -2.73 6.88
C LEU A 139 3.36 -2.28 5.44
N LEU A 140 4.21 -1.38 4.97
CA LEU A 140 4.39 -1.04 3.57
C LEU A 140 5.82 -1.45 3.18
N VAL A 141 5.97 -2.41 2.29
CA VAL A 141 7.26 -2.85 1.75
C VAL A 141 7.41 -2.27 0.35
N ASP A 142 8.32 -1.34 0.19
CA ASP A 142 8.57 -0.70 -1.11
C ASP A 142 9.84 -1.27 -1.75
N GLU A 143 9.84 -1.38 -3.09
CA GLU A 143 10.92 -1.98 -3.89
C GLU A 143 11.30 -3.39 -3.42
N ALA A 144 10.30 -4.25 -3.21
CA ALA A 144 10.42 -5.58 -2.60
C ALA A 144 11.47 -6.48 -3.26
N LYS A 145 11.75 -6.32 -4.55
CA LYS A 145 12.81 -7.08 -5.26
C LYS A 145 14.22 -6.88 -4.70
N PHE A 146 14.44 -5.79 -3.96
CA PHE A 146 15.72 -5.48 -3.32
C PHE A 146 15.73 -5.79 -1.82
N ILE A 147 14.61 -6.24 -1.26
CA ILE A 147 14.46 -6.61 0.13
C ILE A 147 14.92 -8.06 0.34
N ASP A 148 15.75 -8.30 1.34
CA ASP A 148 16.10 -9.65 1.76
C ASP A 148 14.90 -10.27 2.50
N TYR A 149 14.33 -11.31 1.87
CA TYR A 149 13.13 -11.96 2.41
C TYR A 149 13.37 -12.65 3.74
N GLN A 150 14.53 -13.28 3.92
CA GLN A 150 14.84 -13.98 5.17
C GLN A 150 14.87 -12.97 6.33
N LYS A 151 15.56 -11.86 6.15
CA LYS A 151 15.62 -10.79 7.14
C LYS A 151 14.24 -10.15 7.39
N LEU A 152 13.46 -9.91 6.35
CA LEU A 152 12.08 -9.42 6.49
C LEU A 152 11.24 -10.40 7.34
N LYS A 153 11.35 -11.71 7.07
CA LYS A 153 10.62 -12.77 7.76
C LYS A 153 11.02 -12.93 9.22
N ASP A 154 12.31 -12.83 9.50
CA ASP A 154 12.82 -13.11 10.83
C ASP A 154 12.71 -11.90 11.78
N GLU A 155 12.84 -10.67 11.26
CA GLU A 155 12.87 -9.46 12.07
C GLU A 155 11.58 -8.62 11.97
N THR A 156 11.12 -8.33 10.74
CA THR A 156 10.09 -7.29 10.52
C THR A 156 8.66 -7.84 10.54
N LEU A 157 8.43 -9.00 9.93
CA LEU A 157 7.08 -9.60 9.93
C LEU A 157 6.60 -9.94 11.35
N PRO A 158 7.42 -10.49 12.26
CA PRO A 158 7.02 -10.71 13.66
C PRO A 158 6.67 -9.41 14.40
N ALA A 159 7.33 -8.29 14.07
CA ALA A 159 7.02 -6.99 14.65
C ALA A 159 5.62 -6.47 14.25
N ASN A 160 5.02 -6.96 13.15
CA ASN A 160 3.66 -6.62 12.71
C ASN A 160 2.58 -7.36 13.53
N GLY A 161 2.77 -7.41 14.84
CA GLY A 161 1.87 -8.04 15.81
C GLY A 161 0.68 -7.19 16.21
N GLY A 162 0.72 -5.89 15.95
CA GLY A 162 -0.32 -4.93 16.31
C GLY A 162 -0.54 -4.79 17.82
N ILE A 163 -1.39 -3.86 18.20
CA ILE A 163 -1.81 -3.66 19.58
C ILE A 163 -3.21 -4.29 19.75
N LYS A 164 -3.24 -5.55 20.20
CA LYS A 164 -4.48 -6.35 20.33
C LYS A 164 -5.58 -5.67 21.12
N SER A 165 -5.23 -5.00 22.22
CA SER A 165 -6.20 -4.30 23.08
C SER A 165 -6.94 -3.17 22.38
N HIS A 166 -6.32 -2.53 21.37
CA HIS A 166 -6.89 -1.40 20.64
C HIS A 166 -7.40 -1.79 19.25
N PHE A 167 -6.65 -2.61 18.52
CA PHE A 167 -6.90 -2.86 17.10
C PHE A 167 -7.15 -4.35 16.77
N GLY A 168 -7.27 -5.24 17.76
CA GLY A 168 -7.37 -6.68 17.52
C GLY A 168 -8.55 -7.13 16.64
N ARG A 169 -9.61 -6.32 16.53
CA ARG A 169 -10.76 -6.57 15.64
C ARG A 169 -10.80 -5.68 14.40
N HIS A 170 -9.79 -4.83 14.21
CA HIS A 170 -9.75 -3.90 13.09
C HIS A 170 -9.24 -4.61 11.83
N SER A 171 -9.98 -4.53 10.72
CA SER A 171 -9.65 -5.25 9.47
C SER A 171 -8.32 -4.83 8.83
N PHE A 172 -7.79 -3.67 9.18
CA PHE A 172 -6.49 -3.18 8.69
C PHE A 172 -5.33 -3.48 9.64
N ASN A 173 -5.63 -4.00 10.84
CA ASN A 173 -4.56 -4.46 11.73
C ASN A 173 -3.82 -5.63 11.09
N HIS A 174 -2.50 -5.68 11.23
CA HIS A 174 -1.60 -6.62 10.57
C HIS A 174 -1.55 -6.51 9.03
N SER A 175 -2.12 -5.45 8.44
CA SER A 175 -2.13 -5.34 6.99
C SER A 175 -0.72 -5.14 6.43
N ILE A 176 -0.48 -5.74 5.25
CA ILE A 176 0.79 -5.69 4.56
C ILE A 176 0.56 -5.29 3.11
N MET A 177 1.28 -4.29 2.65
CA MET A 177 1.35 -3.93 1.24
C MET A 177 2.77 -4.12 0.74
N ILE A 178 2.94 -4.91 -0.32
CA ILE A 178 4.21 -5.20 -0.95
C ILE A 178 4.18 -4.64 -2.37
N LEU A 179 5.12 -3.77 -2.67
CA LEU A 179 5.22 -3.10 -3.97
C LEU A 179 6.57 -3.39 -4.61
N SER A 180 6.56 -3.72 -5.89
CA SER A 180 7.77 -3.92 -6.69
C SER A 180 7.47 -3.73 -8.18
N ASP A 181 8.52 -3.64 -8.99
CA ASP A 181 8.44 -4.03 -10.40
C ASP A 181 8.85 -5.51 -10.54
N MET A 182 8.76 -6.06 -11.76
CA MET A 182 9.05 -7.47 -12.00
C MET A 182 10.52 -7.77 -11.71
N PRO A 183 10.82 -8.75 -10.83
CA PRO A 183 12.18 -9.13 -10.49
C PRO A 183 12.88 -9.85 -11.66
N GLN A 184 14.21 -9.71 -11.71
CA GLN A 184 15.07 -10.37 -12.68
C GLN A 184 15.94 -11.46 -12.04
N THR A 185 15.91 -11.59 -10.71
CA THR A 185 16.72 -12.55 -9.95
C THR A 185 15.84 -13.43 -9.08
N GLN A 186 16.30 -14.64 -8.80
CA GLN A 186 15.59 -15.57 -7.93
C GLN A 186 15.45 -15.00 -6.50
N LYS A 187 16.51 -14.39 -5.96
CA LYS A 187 16.47 -13.77 -4.63
C LYS A 187 15.41 -12.66 -4.55
N GLY A 188 15.24 -11.87 -5.62
CA GLY A 188 14.26 -10.79 -5.68
C GLY A 188 12.83 -11.23 -5.99
N SER A 189 12.57 -12.52 -6.27
CA SER A 189 11.27 -13.02 -6.72
C SER A 189 10.36 -13.54 -5.60
N TRP A 190 10.79 -13.45 -4.36
CA TRP A 190 10.13 -14.04 -3.20
C TRP A 190 8.64 -13.66 -3.06
N PHE A 191 8.24 -12.46 -3.44
CA PHE A 191 6.85 -12.00 -3.31
C PHE A 191 5.94 -12.53 -4.42
N LEU A 192 6.48 -13.13 -5.49
CA LEU A 192 5.65 -13.67 -6.57
C LEU A 192 4.81 -14.87 -6.13
N HIS A 193 5.23 -15.60 -5.08
CA HIS A 193 4.46 -16.73 -4.54
C HIS A 193 3.11 -16.33 -3.91
N TYR A 194 2.91 -15.03 -3.61
CA TYR A 194 1.61 -14.55 -3.12
C TYR A 194 0.50 -14.66 -4.16
N ARG A 195 0.85 -14.85 -5.45
CA ARG A 195 -0.13 -15.16 -6.50
C ARG A 195 -0.94 -16.41 -6.17
N ASP A 196 -0.27 -17.45 -5.71
CA ASP A 196 -0.88 -18.75 -5.43
C ASP A 196 -1.67 -18.75 -4.11
N LYS A 197 -1.50 -17.71 -3.29
CA LYS A 197 -2.26 -17.47 -2.06
C LYS A 197 -3.52 -16.64 -2.25
N MET A 198 -3.70 -16.05 -3.44
CA MET A 198 -4.91 -15.29 -3.74
C MET A 198 -6.07 -16.24 -4.02
N ASP A 199 -7.16 -16.05 -3.32
CA ASP A 199 -8.45 -16.71 -3.59
C ASP A 199 -9.29 -15.82 -4.53
N PRO A 200 -9.43 -16.18 -5.82
CA PRO A 200 -10.19 -15.40 -6.79
C PRO A 200 -11.68 -15.26 -6.45
N GLU A 201 -12.29 -16.29 -5.82
CA GLU A 201 -13.71 -16.26 -5.44
C GLU A 201 -13.95 -15.30 -4.29
N LEU A 202 -13.05 -15.29 -3.30
CA LEU A 202 -13.08 -14.31 -2.21
C LEU A 202 -12.91 -12.88 -2.74
N ILE A 203 -12.01 -12.65 -3.69
CA ILE A 203 -11.81 -11.33 -4.31
C ILE A 203 -13.07 -10.90 -5.07
N ALA A 204 -13.68 -11.77 -5.87
CA ALA A 204 -14.93 -11.48 -6.57
C ALA A 204 -16.07 -11.17 -5.59
N THR A 205 -16.16 -11.88 -4.48
CA THR A 205 -17.14 -11.64 -3.42
C THR A 205 -16.93 -10.27 -2.75
N ILE A 206 -15.67 -9.88 -2.51
CA ILE A 206 -15.33 -8.54 -2.00
C ILE A 206 -15.79 -7.46 -3.01
N GLU A 207 -15.49 -7.62 -4.29
CA GLU A 207 -15.91 -6.68 -5.34
C GLU A 207 -17.43 -6.52 -5.40
N GLY A 208 -18.17 -7.64 -5.39
CA GLY A 208 -19.62 -7.64 -5.36
C GLY A 208 -20.18 -6.95 -4.10
N THR A 209 -19.59 -7.22 -2.93
CA THR A 209 -20.00 -6.59 -1.67
C THR A 209 -19.73 -5.08 -1.68
N VAL A 210 -18.59 -4.63 -2.21
CA VAL A 210 -18.27 -3.20 -2.37
C VAL A 210 -19.28 -2.52 -3.28
N TYR A 211 -19.67 -3.17 -4.38
CA TYR A 211 -20.71 -2.67 -5.29
C TYR A 211 -22.07 -2.54 -4.58
N GLU A 212 -22.49 -3.55 -3.81
CA GLU A 212 -23.75 -3.50 -3.05
C GLU A 212 -23.74 -2.40 -1.96
N ILE A 213 -22.60 -2.18 -1.31
CA ILE A 213 -22.41 -1.06 -0.37
C ILE A 213 -22.59 0.27 -1.09
N TRP A 214 -21.96 0.43 -2.25
CA TRP A 214 -22.08 1.66 -3.05
C TRP A 214 -23.53 1.88 -3.47
N ARG A 215 -24.20 0.88 -4.03
CA ARG A 215 -25.60 0.91 -4.47
C ARG A 215 -26.54 1.28 -3.30
N THR A 216 -26.33 0.68 -2.13
CA THR A 216 -27.12 0.96 -0.93
C THR A 216 -26.91 2.41 -0.46
N LYS A 217 -25.68 2.91 -0.48
CA LYS A 217 -25.36 4.31 -0.16
C LYS A 217 -26.00 5.29 -1.14
N GLU A 218 -26.00 4.99 -2.44
CA GLU A 218 -26.67 5.82 -3.45
C GLU A 218 -28.18 5.87 -3.23
N ARG A 219 -28.79 4.74 -2.86
CA ARG A 219 -30.22 4.71 -2.50
C ARG A 219 -30.52 5.58 -1.28
N ILE A 220 -29.70 5.49 -0.23
CA ILE A 220 -29.83 6.32 0.96
C ILE A 220 -29.68 7.81 0.61
N ARG A 221 -28.67 8.17 -0.21
CA ARG A 221 -28.48 9.56 -0.66
C ARG A 221 -29.67 10.09 -1.46
N SER A 222 -30.19 9.27 -2.37
CA SER A 222 -31.38 9.63 -3.18
C SER A 222 -32.62 9.90 -2.30
N LEU A 223 -32.87 9.08 -1.28
CA LEU A 223 -33.96 9.29 -0.34
C LEU A 223 -33.75 10.60 0.47
N SER A 224 -32.52 10.79 0.97
CA SER A 224 -32.18 11.99 1.74
C SER A 224 -32.29 13.27 0.92
N SER A 225 -31.88 13.25 -0.35
CA SER A 225 -31.97 14.41 -1.25
C SER A 225 -33.43 14.79 -1.57
N LYS A 226 -34.33 13.81 -1.57
CA LYS A 226 -35.78 13.99 -1.72
C LYS A 226 -36.50 14.29 -0.41
N ARG A 227 -35.74 14.50 0.69
CA ARG A 227 -36.29 14.69 2.08
C ARG A 227 -37.21 13.54 2.51
N GLN A 228 -37.03 12.34 1.96
CA GLN A 228 -37.77 11.15 2.37
C GLN A 228 -37.07 10.46 3.54
N PRO A 229 -37.80 9.85 4.47
CA PRO A 229 -37.19 9.13 5.57
C PRO A 229 -36.40 7.94 5.06
N VAL A 230 -35.19 7.77 5.59
CA VAL A 230 -34.34 6.60 5.26
C VAL A 230 -34.81 5.42 6.12
N PRO A 231 -35.33 4.33 5.52
CA PRO A 231 -35.80 3.18 6.29
C PRO A 231 -34.66 2.53 7.10
N ASP A 232 -34.92 2.12 8.31
CA ASP A 232 -33.91 1.56 9.20
C ASP A 232 -33.34 0.23 8.72
N TYR A 233 -34.12 -0.53 7.93
CA TYR A 233 -33.62 -1.76 7.34
C TYR A 233 -32.44 -1.50 6.38
N LEU A 234 -32.40 -0.36 5.64
CA LEU A 234 -31.27 0.01 4.77
C LEU A 234 -30.01 0.31 5.59
N LYS A 235 -30.18 1.00 6.72
CA LYS A 235 -29.07 1.26 7.65
C LYS A 235 -28.55 -0.04 8.27
N GLY A 236 -29.46 -0.93 8.65
CA GLY A 236 -29.13 -2.27 9.17
C GLY A 236 -28.42 -3.13 8.14
N TYR A 237 -28.90 -3.12 6.89
CA TYR A 237 -28.29 -3.83 5.77
C TYR A 237 -26.89 -3.33 5.48
N LEU A 238 -26.69 -2.01 5.41
CA LEU A 238 -25.37 -1.41 5.19
C LEU A 238 -24.38 -1.80 6.29
N ARG A 239 -24.78 -1.75 7.56
CA ARG A 239 -23.93 -2.19 8.68
C ARG A 239 -23.54 -3.66 8.60
N ARG A 240 -24.43 -4.53 8.12
CA ARG A 240 -24.13 -5.95 7.89
C ARG A 240 -23.15 -6.14 6.74
N LEU A 241 -23.34 -5.45 5.62
CA LEU A 241 -22.42 -5.48 4.49
C LEU A 241 -21.02 -4.99 4.89
N ASP A 242 -20.92 -3.87 5.62
CA ASP A 242 -19.63 -3.33 6.08
C ASP A 242 -18.92 -4.33 7.02
N ARG A 243 -19.66 -5.01 7.90
CA ARG A 243 -19.09 -6.05 8.79
C ARG A 243 -18.55 -7.23 8.00
N ASN A 244 -19.35 -7.76 7.06
CA ASN A 244 -18.95 -8.89 6.22
C ASN A 244 -17.73 -8.52 5.35
N LEU A 245 -17.72 -7.32 4.76
CA LEU A 245 -16.60 -6.81 3.98
C LEU A 245 -15.32 -6.72 4.81
N ASN A 246 -15.40 -6.20 6.03
CA ASN A 246 -14.26 -6.14 6.94
C ASN A 246 -13.71 -7.52 7.29
N GLN A 247 -14.59 -8.49 7.51
CA GLN A 247 -14.20 -9.88 7.80
C GLN A 247 -13.51 -10.53 6.60
N MET A 248 -14.07 -10.39 5.39
CA MET A 248 -13.43 -10.90 4.16
C MET A 248 -12.07 -10.25 3.91
N ARG A 249 -11.98 -8.93 4.05
CA ARG A 249 -10.72 -8.18 3.88
C ARG A 249 -9.62 -8.60 4.84
N SER A 250 -9.99 -8.95 6.09
CA SER A 250 -9.01 -9.32 7.12
C SER A 250 -8.22 -10.59 6.81
N VAL A 251 -8.75 -11.45 5.94
CA VAL A 251 -8.10 -12.72 5.52
C VAL A 251 -7.69 -12.73 4.06
N ALA A 252 -8.09 -11.73 3.28
CA ALA A 252 -7.85 -11.70 1.84
C ALA A 252 -6.39 -11.41 1.51
N VAL A 253 -5.90 -12.11 0.50
CA VAL A 253 -4.66 -11.83 -0.22
C VAL A 253 -5.03 -11.32 -1.61
N TYR A 254 -4.56 -10.14 -1.97
CA TYR A 254 -4.73 -9.56 -3.30
C TYR A 254 -3.39 -9.43 -4.00
N TYR A 255 -3.22 -10.17 -5.08
CA TYR A 255 -2.02 -10.14 -5.91
C TYR A 255 -2.38 -9.68 -7.33
N LYS A 256 -1.66 -8.71 -7.88
CA LYS A 256 -1.82 -8.29 -9.28
C LYS A 256 -0.52 -7.82 -9.90
N GLU A 257 -0.41 -8.09 -11.20
CA GLU A 257 0.64 -7.61 -12.08
C GLU A 257 0.05 -6.58 -13.05
N TYR A 258 0.73 -5.44 -13.20
CA TYR A 258 0.27 -4.34 -14.04
C TYR A 258 1.41 -3.79 -14.89
N SER A 259 1.19 -3.63 -16.19
CA SER A 259 2.15 -2.96 -17.07
C SER A 259 2.07 -1.44 -16.94
N SER A 260 3.10 -0.73 -17.42
CA SER A 260 3.05 0.74 -17.55
C SER A 260 1.96 1.21 -18.53
N ILE A 261 1.49 0.32 -19.42
CA ILE A 261 0.40 0.60 -20.38
C ILE A 261 -0.90 0.95 -19.65
N GLU A 262 -1.14 0.39 -18.47
CA GLU A 262 -2.32 0.73 -17.64
C GLU A 262 -2.37 2.22 -17.24
N ASN A 263 -1.25 2.92 -17.37
CA ASN A 263 -1.15 4.35 -17.09
C ASN A 263 -0.90 5.18 -18.37
N LEU A 264 -1.17 4.61 -19.54
CA LEU A 264 -0.87 5.23 -20.84
C LEU A 264 -1.54 6.59 -21.02
N GLN A 265 -2.74 6.77 -20.46
CA GLN A 265 -3.47 8.04 -20.52
C GLN A 265 -2.67 9.21 -19.90
N LEU A 266 -1.89 8.94 -18.85
CA LEU A 266 -1.04 9.97 -18.22
C LEU A 266 0.37 10.02 -18.84
N LEU A 267 0.90 8.89 -19.28
CA LEU A 267 2.27 8.79 -19.80
C LEU A 267 2.39 9.23 -21.25
N GLY A 268 1.34 8.97 -22.05
CA GLY A 268 1.36 9.14 -23.50
C GLY A 268 2.11 8.01 -24.20
N GLU A 269 1.77 7.75 -25.47
CA GLU A 269 2.42 6.71 -26.28
C GLU A 269 3.91 6.95 -26.49
N ASN A 270 4.31 8.23 -26.58
CA ASN A 270 5.71 8.59 -26.80
C ASN A 270 6.64 8.08 -25.68
N TYR A 271 6.16 8.06 -24.43
CA TYR A 271 6.92 7.46 -23.33
C TYR A 271 7.23 5.98 -23.58
N ILE A 272 6.24 5.20 -23.98
CA ILE A 272 6.42 3.75 -24.24
C ILE A 272 7.36 3.52 -25.42
N LYS A 273 7.21 4.31 -26.52
CA LYS A 273 8.09 4.24 -27.69
C LYS A 273 9.52 4.59 -27.32
N GLN A 274 9.71 5.63 -26.51
CA GLN A 274 11.04 6.02 -26.02
C GLN A 274 11.65 4.91 -25.13
N MET A 275 10.92 4.37 -24.18
CA MET A 275 11.43 3.29 -23.31
C MET A 275 11.79 2.04 -24.12
N LYS A 276 11.01 1.71 -25.16
CA LYS A 276 11.32 0.58 -26.05
C LYS A 276 12.63 0.79 -26.83
N ARG A 277 12.96 2.03 -27.19
CA ARG A 277 14.21 2.37 -27.89
C ARG A 277 15.42 2.40 -26.94
N ASP A 278 15.22 2.96 -25.74
CA ASP A 278 16.32 3.33 -24.84
C ASP A 278 16.71 2.21 -23.87
N LEU A 279 15.81 1.23 -23.62
CA LEU A 279 16.04 0.12 -22.70
C LEU A 279 16.43 -1.17 -23.46
N THR A 280 17.20 -2.03 -22.78
CA THR A 280 17.39 -3.39 -23.29
C THR A 280 16.06 -4.13 -23.38
N PRO A 281 15.88 -5.10 -24.31
CA PRO A 281 14.64 -5.87 -24.42
C PRO A 281 14.20 -6.49 -23.09
N LEU A 282 15.14 -7.03 -22.32
CA LEU A 282 14.90 -7.63 -21.02
C LEU A 282 14.36 -6.59 -20.01
N THR A 283 15.00 -5.43 -19.92
CA THR A 283 14.58 -4.35 -19.02
C THR A 283 13.23 -3.78 -19.45
N PHE A 284 12.97 -3.65 -20.75
CA PHE A 284 11.67 -3.20 -21.24
C PHE A 284 10.56 -4.18 -20.87
N GLN A 285 10.77 -5.48 -21.08
CA GLN A 285 9.79 -6.52 -20.72
C GLN A 285 9.49 -6.53 -19.21
N THR A 286 10.52 -6.47 -18.37
CA THR A 286 10.33 -6.56 -16.91
C THR A 286 9.86 -5.24 -16.30
N SER A 287 10.50 -4.13 -16.61
CA SER A 287 10.28 -2.85 -15.93
C SER A 287 9.14 -2.02 -16.53
N ILE A 288 8.78 -2.23 -17.81
CA ILE A 288 7.69 -1.50 -18.47
C ILE A 288 6.47 -2.40 -18.66
N LEU A 289 6.64 -3.57 -19.28
CA LEU A 289 5.52 -4.47 -19.55
C LEU A 289 5.14 -5.34 -18.36
N CYS A 290 5.97 -5.36 -17.31
CA CYS A 290 5.77 -6.21 -16.13
C CYS A 290 5.64 -7.71 -16.48
N GLN A 291 6.36 -8.15 -17.52
CA GLN A 291 6.33 -9.53 -17.96
C GLN A 291 7.28 -10.39 -17.14
N ARG A 292 6.83 -11.59 -16.77
CA ARG A 292 7.68 -12.60 -16.17
C ARG A 292 8.64 -13.12 -17.23
N ILE A 293 9.90 -13.17 -16.88
CA ILE A 293 10.95 -13.81 -17.68
C ILE A 293 11.41 -15.08 -16.96
N GLY A 294 11.99 -16.03 -17.70
CA GLY A 294 12.68 -17.16 -17.07
C GLY A 294 13.76 -16.61 -16.15
N ILE A 295 13.60 -16.82 -14.85
CA ILE A 295 14.57 -16.36 -13.85
C ILE A 295 15.76 -17.31 -13.95
N ALA A 296 16.91 -16.79 -14.44
CA ALA A 296 18.13 -17.56 -14.41
C ALA A 296 18.48 -17.95 -12.97
N LYS A 297 18.68 -19.24 -12.72
CA LYS A 297 19.32 -19.68 -11.49
C LYS A 297 20.73 -19.12 -11.54
N ASP A 298 21.06 -18.28 -10.60
CA ASP A 298 22.37 -17.63 -10.41
C ASP A 298 22.85 -16.74 -11.57
N GLY A 299 22.89 -15.43 -11.29
CA GLY A 299 23.24 -14.43 -12.26
C GLY A 299 24.68 -14.52 -12.78
N PHE A 300 24.90 -13.93 -13.91
CA PHE A 300 26.12 -13.47 -14.56
C PHE A 300 27.11 -14.51 -15.11
N TYR A 301 27.21 -15.74 -14.60
CA TYR A 301 28.23 -16.70 -15.06
C TYR A 301 27.70 -18.03 -15.63
N SER A 302 26.39 -18.23 -15.71
CA SER A 302 25.84 -19.48 -16.28
C SER A 302 25.94 -19.58 -17.81
N SER A 303 26.29 -18.48 -18.49
CA SER A 303 26.49 -18.45 -19.94
C SER A 303 27.97 -18.53 -20.38
N MET A 304 28.89 -18.71 -19.44
CA MET A 304 30.33 -18.89 -19.74
C MET A 304 30.80 -20.35 -19.62
N ARG A 305 29.90 -21.31 -19.75
CA ARG A 305 30.28 -22.71 -19.96
C ARG A 305 29.85 -23.12 -21.38
N GLU A 306 30.71 -22.83 -22.31
CA GLU A 306 31.17 -23.56 -23.53
C GLU A 306 31.96 -22.63 -24.41
#